data_986c3591c643eb61a1442b99a1613e2e
#
_entry.id   986c3591c643eb61a1442b99a1613e2e
#
_cell.length_a   1.000
_cell.length_b   1.000
_cell.length_c   1.000
_cell.angle_alpha   90.00
_cell.angle_beta   90.00
_cell.angle_gamma   90.00
#
_symmetry.space_group_name_H-M   'P 1'
#
loop_
_entity.id
_entity.type
_entity.pdbx_description
1 polymer ?
#
loop_
_entity_poly.entity_id
_entity_poly.type
_entity_poly.pdbx_seq_one_letter_code
_entity_poly.pdbx_strand_id
1 'polypeptide(L)'
;MKSVISLISGGIDSPVAAYMIGRLGYRVIPVHFDNSPFASEINKKKTEECVEKLKKHITIDDLVTVPHGKNLLEISKNCERKYTCVLCRRVMFRTAEKLCEKLDAEAIVTGEFLGSKASQTLQNMEVISQTVNIPILRPLLGMDKEEIQEIGRKIGTFYQGVSPAGCCSVVPNKPSTKARLEKIVEEEGKIDVEKMILIDL
;
A
#
# COMPACT_ATOMS: atom_id res chain seq x y z
N MET A 1 4.15 12.57 -20.21
CA MET A 1 4.90 12.28 -18.95
C MET A 1 4.43 10.92 -18.50
N LYS A 2 5.34 10.00 -18.18
CA LYS A 2 5.00 8.66 -17.72
C LYS A 2 4.35 8.71 -16.36
N SER A 3 3.35 7.86 -16.13
CA SER A 3 2.56 7.84 -14.90
C SER A 3 2.83 6.58 -14.08
N VAL A 4 2.73 6.70 -12.76
CA VAL A 4 2.81 5.58 -11.82
C VAL A 4 1.70 5.67 -10.78
N ILE A 5 1.17 4.53 -10.34
CA ILE A 5 0.26 4.47 -9.19
C ILE A 5 1.08 4.36 -7.92
N SER A 6 0.86 5.25 -6.96
CA SER A 6 1.50 5.17 -5.65
C SER A 6 0.48 4.81 -4.58
N LEU A 7 0.72 3.69 -3.88
CA LEU A 7 -0.11 3.27 -2.75
C LEU A 7 0.21 4.14 -1.54
N ILE A 8 -0.64 5.12 -1.26
CA ILE A 8 -0.44 6.09 -0.18
C ILE A 8 -1.29 5.77 1.05
N SER A 9 -0.70 5.93 2.20
CA SER A 9 -1.35 5.83 3.51
C SER A 9 -1.01 7.05 4.36
N GLY A 10 -1.74 7.25 5.46
CA GLY A 10 -1.43 8.30 6.44
C GLY A 10 -0.15 8.05 7.28
N GLY A 11 0.69 7.08 6.88
CA GLY A 11 2.00 6.82 7.47
C GLY A 11 3.11 7.66 6.84
N ILE A 12 4.33 7.54 7.38
CA ILE A 12 5.49 8.34 6.96
C ILE A 12 6.08 7.82 5.63
N ASP A 13 6.12 6.49 5.45
CA ASP A 13 6.93 5.85 4.42
C ASP A 13 6.35 6.05 3.01
N SER A 14 5.05 5.86 2.83
CA SER A 14 4.43 5.90 1.51
C SER A 14 4.45 7.29 0.85
N PRO A 15 4.27 8.42 1.56
CA PRO A 15 4.48 9.75 0.96
C PRO A 15 5.93 10.00 0.55
N VAL A 16 6.91 9.49 1.30
CA VAL A 16 8.33 9.60 0.94
C VAL A 16 8.62 8.80 -0.33
N ALA A 17 8.08 7.58 -0.44
CA ALA A 17 8.22 6.78 -1.65
C ALA A 17 7.63 7.48 -2.88
N ALA A 18 6.42 8.05 -2.75
CA ALA A 18 5.79 8.84 -3.81
C ALA A 18 6.64 10.04 -4.22
N TYR A 19 7.17 10.79 -3.24
CA TYR A 19 8.07 11.91 -3.49
C TYR A 19 9.31 11.50 -4.26
N MET A 20 9.98 10.42 -3.87
CA MET A 20 11.21 9.97 -4.53
C MET A 20 10.98 9.65 -6.01
N ILE A 21 9.90 8.97 -6.34
CA ILE A 21 9.56 8.63 -7.74
C ILE A 21 9.10 9.87 -8.51
N GLY A 22 8.28 10.74 -7.91
CA GLY A 22 7.88 11.99 -8.53
C GLY A 22 9.06 12.91 -8.85
N ARG A 23 10.09 12.94 -8.03
CA ARG A 23 11.35 13.67 -8.27
C ARG A 23 12.14 13.15 -9.48
N LEU A 24 11.90 11.93 -9.91
CA LEU A 24 12.48 11.37 -11.14
C LEU A 24 11.70 11.78 -12.41
N GLY A 25 10.66 12.63 -12.27
CA GLY A 25 9.88 13.15 -13.41
C GLY A 25 8.66 12.32 -13.77
N TYR A 26 8.25 11.36 -12.93
CA TYR A 26 6.99 10.64 -13.10
C TYR A 26 5.81 11.46 -12.57
N ARG A 27 4.66 11.38 -13.25
CA ARG A 27 3.37 11.80 -12.70
C ARG A 27 2.90 10.74 -11.74
N VAL A 28 2.60 11.12 -10.51
CA VAL A 28 2.14 10.21 -9.45
C VAL A 28 0.63 10.24 -9.36
N ILE A 29 -0.02 9.09 -9.46
CA ILE A 29 -1.45 8.89 -9.20
C ILE A 29 -1.56 8.26 -7.80
N PRO A 30 -1.95 9.04 -6.77
CA PRO A 30 -2.01 8.54 -5.40
C PRO A 30 -3.28 7.71 -5.19
N VAL A 31 -3.12 6.49 -4.67
CA VAL A 31 -4.22 5.57 -4.37
C VAL A 31 -4.21 5.20 -2.90
N HIS A 32 -5.32 5.47 -2.22
CA HIS A 32 -5.56 5.08 -0.83
C HIS A 32 -6.58 3.94 -0.75
N PHE A 33 -6.22 2.85 -0.10
CA PHE A 33 -7.15 1.78 0.23
C PHE A 33 -7.82 2.07 1.58
N ASP A 34 -9.09 2.44 1.53
CA ASP A 34 -9.88 2.71 2.73
C ASP A 34 -10.32 1.40 3.38
N ASN A 35 -9.74 1.13 4.53
CA ASN A 35 -9.99 -0.08 5.32
C ASN A 35 -11.16 0.08 6.31
N SER A 36 -12.00 1.11 6.18
CA SER A 36 -13.15 1.29 7.08
C SER A 36 -14.09 0.08 7.04
N PRO A 37 -14.62 -0.38 8.19
CA PRO A 37 -14.53 0.21 9.54
C PRO A 37 -13.30 -0.24 10.36
N PHE A 38 -12.36 -1.00 9.77
CA PHE A 38 -11.20 -1.58 10.49
C PHE A 38 -10.02 -0.61 10.65
N ALA A 39 -10.10 0.56 10.05
CA ALA A 39 -9.14 1.65 10.23
C ALA A 39 -9.87 2.95 10.63
N SER A 40 -9.15 3.82 11.32
CA SER A 40 -9.69 5.11 11.74
C SER A 40 -9.84 6.06 10.54
N GLU A 41 -10.91 6.83 10.49
CA GLU A 41 -11.11 7.93 9.52
C GLU A 41 -9.97 8.97 9.54
N ILE A 42 -9.26 9.08 10.67
CA ILE A 42 -8.07 9.92 10.80
C ILE A 42 -7.00 9.52 9.76
N ASN A 43 -6.91 8.24 9.40
CA ASN A 43 -5.93 7.78 8.41
C ASN A 43 -6.22 8.35 7.02
N LYS A 44 -7.48 8.43 6.63
CA LYS A 44 -7.91 9.02 5.36
C LYS A 44 -7.56 10.51 5.32
N LYS A 45 -7.95 11.28 6.34
CA LYS A 45 -7.63 12.72 6.44
C LYS A 45 -6.12 12.97 6.38
N LYS A 46 -5.31 12.20 7.11
CA LYS A 46 -3.85 12.29 7.03
C LYS A 46 -3.31 11.99 5.65
N THR A 47 -3.91 11.03 4.94
CA THR A 47 -3.50 10.70 3.57
C THR A 47 -3.80 11.87 2.62
N GLU A 48 -4.99 12.46 2.72
CA GLU A 48 -5.37 13.67 1.96
C GLU A 48 -4.39 14.82 2.23
N GLU A 49 -4.09 15.11 3.50
CA GLU A 49 -3.11 16.14 3.88
C GLU A 49 -1.69 15.85 3.35
N CYS A 50 -1.27 14.58 3.32
CA CYS A 50 0.01 14.19 2.73
C CYS A 50 0.04 14.48 1.22
N VAL A 51 -1.03 14.15 0.49
CA VAL A 51 -1.13 14.42 -0.96
C VAL A 51 -1.07 15.93 -1.22
N GLU A 52 -1.80 16.75 -0.46
CA GLU A 52 -1.76 18.21 -0.60
C GLU A 52 -0.36 18.79 -0.35
N LYS A 53 0.40 18.21 0.57
CA LYS A 53 1.79 18.62 0.80
C LYS A 53 2.69 18.22 -0.37
N LEU A 54 2.51 17.00 -0.91
CA LEU A 54 3.28 16.50 -2.03
C LEU A 54 3.07 17.31 -3.32
N LYS A 55 1.88 17.89 -3.55
CA LYS A 55 1.60 18.79 -4.70
C LYS A 55 2.56 19.98 -4.80
N LYS A 56 3.18 20.37 -3.68
CA LYS A 56 4.17 21.46 -3.65
C LYS A 56 5.56 21.03 -4.15
N HIS A 57 5.79 19.74 -4.31
CA HIS A 57 7.13 19.19 -4.56
C HIS A 57 7.22 18.38 -5.85
N ILE A 58 6.13 17.74 -6.27
CA ILE A 58 6.07 16.81 -7.41
C ILE A 58 4.76 16.95 -8.17
N THR A 59 4.75 16.45 -9.41
CA THR A 59 3.50 16.32 -10.18
C THR A 59 2.71 15.11 -9.64
N ILE A 60 1.62 15.38 -8.94
CA ILE A 60 0.76 14.38 -8.33
C ILE A 60 -0.71 14.76 -8.52
N ASP A 61 -1.53 13.77 -8.83
CA ASP A 61 -2.98 13.92 -9.02
C ASP A 61 -3.74 14.03 -7.68
N ASP A 62 -5.05 14.20 -7.78
CA ASP A 62 -5.95 14.07 -6.63
C ASP A 62 -6.00 12.62 -6.14
N LEU A 63 -6.31 12.47 -4.84
CA LEU A 63 -6.32 11.16 -4.20
C LEU A 63 -7.46 10.29 -4.70
N VAL A 64 -7.13 9.14 -5.27
CA VAL A 64 -8.08 8.07 -5.56
C VAL A 64 -8.28 7.23 -4.31
N THR A 65 -9.53 7.10 -3.86
CA THR A 65 -9.87 6.27 -2.69
C THR A 65 -10.58 5.00 -3.13
N VAL A 66 -10.02 3.83 -2.77
CA VAL A 66 -10.58 2.51 -3.07
C VAL A 66 -11.15 1.89 -1.80
N PRO A 67 -12.46 1.58 -1.72
CA PRO A 67 -13.03 0.86 -0.59
C PRO A 67 -12.44 -0.54 -0.46
N HIS A 68 -11.82 -0.86 0.69
CA HIS A 68 -11.16 -2.15 0.91
C HIS A 68 -11.63 -2.89 2.18
N GLY A 69 -12.43 -2.25 3.02
CA GLY A 69 -12.89 -2.84 4.28
C GLY A 69 -13.70 -4.13 4.10
N LYS A 70 -14.54 -4.21 3.06
CA LYS A 70 -15.29 -5.44 2.73
C LYS A 70 -14.35 -6.60 2.38
N ASN A 71 -13.28 -6.32 1.63
CA ASN A 71 -12.26 -7.31 1.26
C ASN A 71 -11.54 -7.83 2.51
N LEU A 72 -11.18 -6.93 3.43
CA LEU A 72 -10.59 -7.32 4.70
C LEU A 72 -11.51 -8.20 5.54
N LEU A 73 -12.80 -7.89 5.59
CA LEU A 73 -13.80 -8.69 6.29
C LEU A 73 -13.87 -10.11 5.72
N GLU A 74 -13.93 -10.22 4.40
CA GLU A 74 -14.01 -11.49 3.68
C GLU A 74 -12.76 -12.35 3.93
N ILE A 75 -11.56 -11.76 3.81
CA ILE A 75 -10.29 -12.43 4.12
C ILE A 75 -10.27 -12.90 5.58
N SER A 76 -10.70 -12.07 6.52
CA SER A 76 -10.64 -12.37 7.94
C SER A 76 -11.60 -13.49 8.38
N LYS A 77 -12.70 -13.68 7.65
CA LYS A 77 -13.71 -14.72 7.92
C LYS A 77 -13.35 -16.07 7.33
N ASN A 78 -12.75 -16.09 6.14
CA ASN A 78 -12.62 -17.32 5.34
C ASN A 78 -11.19 -17.86 5.29
N CYS A 79 -10.17 -17.02 5.60
CA CYS A 79 -8.76 -17.41 5.50
C CYS A 79 -8.09 -17.54 6.87
N GLU A 80 -6.98 -18.27 6.92
CA GLU A 80 -6.17 -18.35 8.14
C GLU A 80 -5.64 -16.97 8.55
N ARG A 81 -5.96 -16.56 9.77
CA ARG A 81 -5.63 -15.21 10.28
C ARG A 81 -4.18 -14.80 10.11
N LYS A 82 -3.23 -15.75 10.28
CA LYS A 82 -1.79 -15.44 10.14
C LYS A 82 -1.40 -14.91 8.75
N TYR A 83 -2.20 -15.19 7.70
CA TYR A 83 -1.97 -14.76 6.34
C TYR A 83 -2.74 -13.50 5.93
N THR A 84 -3.60 -12.96 6.80
CA THR A 84 -4.45 -11.79 6.51
C THR A 84 -3.68 -10.65 5.85
N CYS A 85 -2.50 -10.28 6.38
CA CYS A 85 -1.74 -9.15 5.82
C CYS A 85 -1.16 -9.44 4.43
N VAL A 86 -0.76 -10.68 4.15
CA VAL A 86 -0.24 -11.08 2.84
C VAL A 86 -1.37 -11.09 1.81
N LEU A 87 -2.51 -11.70 2.14
CA LEU A 87 -3.69 -11.76 1.29
C LEU A 87 -4.24 -10.36 0.99
N CYS A 88 -4.39 -9.52 2.03
CA CYS A 88 -4.79 -8.12 1.87
C CYS A 88 -3.91 -7.39 0.86
N ARG A 89 -2.58 -7.51 0.99
CA ARG A 89 -1.63 -6.85 0.07
C ARG A 89 -1.74 -7.40 -1.35
N ARG A 90 -1.95 -8.69 -1.53
CA ARG A 90 -2.14 -9.30 -2.85
C ARG A 90 -3.40 -8.76 -3.55
N VAL A 91 -4.52 -8.64 -2.82
CA VAL A 91 -5.74 -8.01 -3.34
C VAL A 91 -5.49 -6.55 -3.69
N MET A 92 -4.82 -5.78 -2.82
CA MET A 92 -4.47 -4.38 -3.11
C MET A 92 -3.62 -4.24 -4.37
N PHE A 93 -2.65 -5.13 -4.60
CA PHE A 93 -1.78 -5.05 -5.76
C PHE A 93 -2.53 -5.40 -7.05
N ARG A 94 -3.37 -6.46 -7.06
CA ARG A 94 -4.24 -6.75 -8.22
C ARG A 94 -5.18 -5.59 -8.55
N THR A 95 -5.75 -4.99 -7.52
CA THR A 95 -6.58 -3.78 -7.69
C THR A 95 -5.77 -2.63 -8.30
N ALA A 96 -4.55 -2.41 -7.80
CA ALA A 96 -3.66 -1.38 -8.33
C ALA A 96 -3.22 -1.67 -9.77
N GLU A 97 -2.98 -2.93 -10.14
CA GLU A 97 -2.68 -3.32 -11.53
C GLU A 97 -3.84 -2.99 -12.47
N LYS A 98 -5.08 -3.31 -12.10
CA LYS A 98 -6.27 -2.88 -12.87
C LYS A 98 -6.40 -1.37 -12.98
N LEU A 99 -6.05 -0.63 -11.92
CA LEU A 99 -5.99 0.83 -11.97
C LEU A 99 -4.88 1.33 -12.91
N CYS A 100 -3.72 0.66 -12.95
CA CYS A 100 -2.66 0.99 -13.88
C CYS A 100 -3.14 0.85 -15.33
N GLU A 101 -3.83 -0.24 -15.67
CA GLU A 101 -4.41 -0.45 -16.99
C GLU A 101 -5.42 0.64 -17.35
N LYS A 102 -6.31 1.00 -16.41
CA LYS A 102 -7.38 1.99 -16.62
C LYS A 102 -6.85 3.43 -16.74
N LEU A 103 -5.79 3.78 -16.01
CA LEU A 103 -5.23 5.12 -15.90
C LEU A 103 -3.92 5.31 -16.69
N ASP A 104 -3.54 4.35 -17.52
CA ASP A 104 -2.31 4.35 -18.31
C ASP A 104 -1.05 4.62 -17.47
N ALA A 105 -0.90 3.84 -16.38
CA ALA A 105 0.25 3.92 -15.50
C ALA A 105 1.16 2.69 -15.68
N GLU A 106 2.49 2.91 -15.61
CA GLU A 106 3.50 1.91 -16.00
C GLU A 106 4.00 1.06 -14.81
N ALA A 107 3.72 1.48 -13.57
CA ALA A 107 4.24 0.79 -12.38
C ALA A 107 3.41 1.11 -11.13
N ILE A 108 3.54 0.25 -10.12
CA ILE A 108 3.03 0.45 -8.77
C ILE A 108 4.17 0.87 -7.86
N VAL A 109 4.00 1.96 -7.11
CA VAL A 109 4.96 2.45 -6.11
C VAL A 109 4.46 2.14 -4.71
N THR A 110 5.31 1.61 -3.84
CA THR A 110 4.97 1.34 -2.44
C THR A 110 6.02 1.89 -1.48
N GLY A 111 5.60 2.27 -0.27
CA GLY A 111 6.49 2.68 0.82
C GLY A 111 6.99 1.50 1.66
N GLU A 112 7.17 0.33 1.06
CA GLU A 112 7.70 -0.84 1.76
C GLU A 112 9.21 -0.72 1.95
N PHE A 113 9.69 -1.06 3.15
CA PHE A 113 11.11 -1.24 3.44
C PHE A 113 11.33 -2.47 4.33
N LEU A 114 12.52 -3.05 4.28
CA LEU A 114 12.81 -4.34 4.91
C LEU A 114 12.57 -4.32 6.42
N GLY A 115 11.87 -5.33 6.92
CA GLY A 115 11.71 -5.58 8.35
C GLY A 115 10.73 -4.65 9.08
N SER A 116 10.11 -3.70 8.40
CA SER A 116 9.18 -2.74 9.03
C SER A 116 7.91 -3.41 9.56
N LYS A 117 7.39 -4.39 8.83
CA LYS A 117 6.18 -5.15 9.20
C LYS A 117 6.33 -6.62 8.77
N ALA A 118 5.51 -7.49 9.33
CA ALA A 118 5.52 -8.91 8.98
C ALA A 118 5.32 -9.19 7.48
N SER A 119 4.51 -8.38 6.79
CA SER A 119 4.35 -8.48 5.33
C SER A 119 5.55 -7.97 4.53
N GLN A 120 6.51 -7.32 5.18
CA GLN A 120 7.67 -6.68 4.55
C GLN A 120 8.98 -7.46 4.81
N THR A 121 8.90 -8.78 4.94
CA THR A 121 10.04 -9.68 4.82
C THR A 121 10.28 -9.99 3.34
N LEU A 122 11.51 -10.33 2.95
CA LEU A 122 11.84 -10.67 1.55
C LEU A 122 10.90 -11.75 1.00
N GLN A 123 10.68 -12.83 1.77
CA GLN A 123 9.78 -13.91 1.35
C GLN A 123 8.33 -13.46 1.16
N ASN A 124 7.79 -12.66 2.08
CA ASN A 124 6.41 -12.18 1.94
C ASN A 124 6.29 -11.18 0.79
N MET A 125 7.27 -10.30 0.60
CA MET A 125 7.28 -9.37 -0.54
C MET A 125 7.39 -10.11 -1.88
N GLU A 126 8.17 -11.19 -1.95
CA GLU A 126 8.22 -12.06 -3.13
C GLU A 126 6.85 -12.65 -3.45
N VAL A 127 6.23 -13.34 -2.47
CA VAL A 127 4.90 -13.93 -2.61
C VAL A 127 3.83 -12.88 -2.98
N ILE A 128 3.91 -11.69 -2.40
CA ILE A 128 3.01 -10.58 -2.73
C ILE A 128 3.26 -10.09 -4.17
N SER A 129 4.50 -9.94 -4.59
CA SER A 129 4.86 -9.42 -5.92
C SER A 129 4.43 -10.35 -7.06
N GLN A 130 4.43 -11.66 -6.84
CA GLN A 130 4.01 -12.65 -7.83
C GLN A 130 2.52 -12.59 -8.20
N THR A 131 1.75 -11.70 -7.58
CA THR A 131 0.31 -11.58 -7.86
C THR A 131 -0.01 -10.64 -9.03
N VAL A 132 0.96 -9.88 -9.51
CA VAL A 132 0.84 -8.89 -10.61
C VAL A 132 2.00 -9.03 -11.59
N ASN A 133 1.77 -8.58 -12.83
CA ASN A 133 2.78 -8.59 -13.89
C ASN A 133 3.44 -7.22 -14.09
N ILE A 134 2.80 -6.16 -13.59
CA ILE A 134 3.33 -4.80 -13.68
C ILE A 134 4.51 -4.59 -12.72
N PRO A 135 5.51 -3.78 -13.06
CA PRO A 135 6.63 -3.46 -12.16
C PRO A 135 6.17 -2.86 -10.83
N ILE A 136 6.79 -3.32 -9.73
CA ILE A 136 6.58 -2.77 -8.39
C ILE A 136 7.85 -2.05 -7.95
N LEU A 137 7.75 -0.73 -7.76
CA LEU A 137 8.84 0.12 -7.33
C LEU A 137 8.81 0.28 -5.81
N ARG A 138 9.93 -0.05 -5.17
CA ARG A 138 10.12 0.05 -3.70
C ARG A 138 11.32 0.95 -3.40
N PRO A 139 11.18 2.27 -3.55
CA PRO A 139 12.33 3.18 -3.46
C PRO A 139 12.97 3.22 -2.07
N LEU A 140 12.26 2.76 -1.03
CA LEU A 140 12.73 2.78 0.36
C LEU A 140 13.40 1.47 0.80
N LEU A 141 13.51 0.45 -0.08
CA LEU A 141 13.83 -0.92 0.33
C LEU A 141 15.16 -1.04 1.09
N GLY A 142 16.16 -0.27 0.71
CA GLY A 142 17.50 -0.27 1.32
C GLY A 142 17.79 0.92 2.24
N MET A 143 16.77 1.75 2.52
CA MET A 143 16.93 2.93 3.38
C MET A 143 16.72 2.58 4.85
N ASP A 144 17.38 3.31 5.73
CA ASP A 144 17.07 3.24 7.14
C ASP A 144 15.90 4.16 7.53
N LYS A 145 15.42 4.00 8.77
CA LYS A 145 14.23 4.72 9.22
C LYS A 145 14.51 6.21 9.42
N GLU A 146 15.70 6.57 9.83
CA GLU A 146 16.14 7.94 10.05
C GLU A 146 16.17 8.71 8.74
N GLU A 147 16.74 8.13 7.68
CA GLU A 147 16.76 8.72 6.33
C GLU A 147 15.34 8.98 5.81
N ILE A 148 14.44 7.99 5.95
CA ILE A 148 13.03 8.14 5.54
C ILE A 148 12.36 9.27 6.31
N GLN A 149 12.58 9.35 7.64
CA GLN A 149 12.01 10.41 8.47
C GLN A 149 12.56 11.79 8.13
N GLU A 150 13.85 11.89 7.81
CA GLU A 150 14.48 13.16 7.41
C GLU A 150 13.85 13.70 6.12
N ILE A 151 13.68 12.85 5.11
CA ILE A 151 12.96 13.22 3.89
C ILE A 151 11.53 13.63 4.22
N GLY A 152 10.83 12.86 5.05
CA GLY A 152 9.47 13.18 5.48
C GLY A 152 9.34 14.54 6.16
N ARG A 153 10.32 14.93 7.00
CA ARG A 153 10.39 16.27 7.61
C ARG A 153 10.58 17.36 6.54
N LYS A 154 11.51 17.14 5.62
CA LYS A 154 11.84 18.09 4.53
C LYS A 154 10.63 18.38 3.63
N ILE A 155 9.82 17.38 3.31
CA ILE A 155 8.62 17.54 2.48
C ILE A 155 7.34 17.83 3.29
N GLY A 156 7.46 17.93 4.61
CA GLY A 156 6.36 18.26 5.51
C GLY A 156 5.34 17.17 5.77
N THR A 157 5.62 15.92 5.38
CA THR A 157 4.71 14.78 5.59
C THR A 157 4.97 14.01 6.89
N PHE A 158 6.01 14.39 7.63
CA PHE A 158 6.31 13.83 8.95
C PHE A 158 5.55 14.57 10.05
N TYR A 159 4.74 13.83 10.81
CA TYR A 159 4.02 14.38 11.97
C TYR A 159 4.66 13.91 13.27
N GLN A 160 5.23 14.84 14.05
CA GLN A 160 5.72 14.52 15.40
C GLN A 160 4.55 14.27 16.37
N GLY A 161 4.71 13.28 17.24
CA GLY A 161 3.75 13.04 18.35
C GLY A 161 2.44 12.38 17.94
N VAL A 162 2.23 12.08 16.67
CA VAL A 162 1.06 11.33 16.22
C VAL A 162 1.43 9.87 16.10
N SER A 163 0.68 9.02 16.77
CA SER A 163 0.82 7.56 16.59
C SER A 163 0.88 7.23 15.09
N PRO A 164 1.85 6.43 14.64
CA PRO A 164 1.89 6.01 13.24
C PRO A 164 0.49 5.55 12.85
N ALA A 165 0.06 5.86 11.63
CA ALA A 165 -1.20 5.34 11.12
C ALA A 165 -1.21 3.84 11.40
N GLY A 166 -1.98 3.42 12.40
CA GLY A 166 -2.00 2.05 12.89
C GLY A 166 -2.37 1.10 11.76
N CYS A 167 -1.88 -0.12 11.83
CA CYS A 167 -2.44 -1.17 11.00
C CYS A 167 -3.95 -1.30 11.30
N CYS A 168 -4.72 -1.82 10.34
CA CYS A 168 -6.14 -2.10 10.59
C CYS A 168 -6.32 -3.04 11.80
N SER A 169 -7.47 -2.98 12.47
CA SER A 169 -7.76 -3.80 13.67
C SER A 169 -7.82 -5.31 13.40
N VAL A 170 -7.77 -5.72 12.12
CA VAL A 170 -7.80 -7.13 11.68
C VAL A 170 -6.41 -7.78 11.68
N VAL A 171 -5.34 -7.01 11.95
CA VAL A 171 -3.97 -7.56 12.01
C VAL A 171 -3.89 -8.69 13.02
N PRO A 172 -3.36 -9.87 12.64
CA PRO A 172 -3.22 -10.99 13.56
C PRO A 172 -2.15 -10.75 14.61
N ASN A 173 -2.31 -11.31 15.81
CA ASN A 173 -1.30 -11.22 16.88
C ASN A 173 0.02 -11.90 16.48
N LYS A 174 -0.03 -12.93 15.63
CA LYS A 174 1.13 -13.66 15.11
C LYS A 174 1.06 -13.76 13.59
N PRO A 175 1.38 -12.68 12.86
CA PRO A 175 1.37 -12.69 11.41
C PRO A 175 2.50 -13.59 10.87
N SER A 176 2.26 -14.24 9.74
CA SER A 176 3.29 -14.99 9.04
C SER A 176 4.37 -14.05 8.50
N THR A 177 5.63 -14.37 8.79
CA THR A 177 6.81 -13.69 8.22
C THR A 177 7.46 -14.50 7.10
N LYS A 178 6.98 -15.75 6.88
CA LYS A 178 7.52 -16.70 5.90
C LYS A 178 6.38 -17.42 5.20
N ALA A 179 5.53 -16.67 4.51
CA ALA A 179 4.45 -17.24 3.70
C ALA A 179 5.04 -18.02 2.51
N ARG A 180 4.42 -19.13 2.16
CA ARG A 180 4.73 -19.92 0.96
C ARG A 180 3.63 -19.68 -0.07
N LEU A 181 4.01 -19.54 -1.34
CA LEU A 181 3.07 -19.21 -2.41
C LEU A 181 1.92 -20.23 -2.49
N GLU A 182 2.24 -21.53 -2.40
CA GLU A 182 1.24 -22.60 -2.50
C GLU A 182 0.15 -22.44 -1.42
N LYS A 183 0.57 -22.09 -0.19
CA LYS A 183 -0.38 -21.87 0.92
C LYS A 183 -1.21 -20.59 0.72
N ILE A 184 -0.62 -19.55 0.18
CA ILE A 184 -1.35 -18.32 -0.11
C ILE A 184 -2.36 -18.52 -1.24
N VAL A 185 -2.02 -19.28 -2.29
CA VAL A 185 -2.94 -19.63 -3.37
C VAL A 185 -4.09 -20.51 -2.86
N GLU A 186 -3.80 -21.48 -1.97
CA GLU A 186 -4.83 -22.30 -1.30
C GLU A 186 -5.81 -21.42 -0.49
N GLU A 187 -5.28 -20.42 0.23
CA GLU A 187 -6.12 -19.48 0.99
C GLU A 187 -6.93 -18.55 0.07
N GLU A 188 -6.35 -18.07 -1.05
CA GLU A 188 -7.06 -17.28 -2.05
C GLU A 188 -8.22 -18.07 -2.68
N GLY A 189 -8.09 -19.40 -2.81
CA GLY A 189 -9.17 -20.27 -3.30
C GLY A 189 -10.42 -20.31 -2.40
N LYS A 190 -10.35 -19.77 -1.19
CA LYS A 190 -11.49 -19.69 -0.25
C LYS A 190 -12.31 -18.40 -0.37
N ILE A 191 -11.87 -17.46 -1.20
CA ILE A 191 -12.45 -16.13 -1.37
C ILE A 191 -12.60 -15.81 -2.86
N ASP A 192 -13.55 -14.95 -3.19
CA ASP A 192 -13.77 -14.47 -4.57
C ASP A 192 -12.88 -13.26 -4.85
N VAL A 193 -11.62 -13.53 -5.23
CA VAL A 193 -10.63 -12.49 -5.50
C VAL A 193 -11.07 -11.60 -6.69
N GLU A 194 -11.70 -12.16 -7.72
CA GLU A 194 -12.14 -11.38 -8.88
C GLU A 194 -13.18 -10.33 -8.49
N LYS A 195 -14.12 -10.69 -7.63
CA LYS A 195 -15.11 -9.74 -7.10
C LYS A 195 -14.48 -8.66 -6.22
N MET A 196 -13.42 -9.01 -5.49
CA MET A 196 -12.72 -8.08 -4.60
C MET A 196 -11.95 -6.98 -5.33
N ILE A 197 -11.54 -7.24 -6.55
CA ILE A 197 -10.73 -6.32 -7.36
C ILE A 197 -11.55 -5.53 -8.38
N LEU A 198 -12.88 -5.70 -8.40
CA LEU A 198 -13.78 -4.86 -9.19
C LEU A 198 -13.79 -3.44 -8.62
N ILE A 199 -13.53 -2.47 -9.49
CA ILE A 199 -13.50 -1.05 -9.14
C ILE A 199 -14.48 -0.33 -10.06
N ASP A 200 -15.52 0.21 -9.44
CA ASP A 200 -16.38 1.23 -10.05
C ASP A 200 -15.74 2.59 -9.75
N LEU A 201 -15.03 3.15 -10.73
CA LEU A 201 -14.45 4.50 -10.70
C LEU A 201 -15.29 5.42 -11.57
#